data_68810668940af0b679fa742dac683d36
#
_entry.id   68810668940af0b679fa742dac683d36
#
_cell.length_a   1.000
_cell.length_b   1.000
_cell.length_c   1.000
_cell.angle_alpha   90.00
_cell.angle_beta   90.00
_cell.angle_gamma   90.00
#
_symmetry.space_group_name_H-M   'P 1'
#
loop_
_entity.id
_entity.type
_entity.pdbx_description
1 polymer ?
#
loop_
_entity_poly.entity_id
_entity_poly.type
_entity_poly.pdbx_seq_one_letter_code
_entity_poly.pdbx_strand_id
1 'polypeptide(L)'
;MKNILSILLLLIAGLLVYVLYENIKEPIAFQAEKSYRKNAVVDKLENIRSAQEVYRLVTGEFAPNFDTLNQVIRTDSIKIVTIFGDKDDANSTEEFREVITYKSALDSLMSRAPMNLDSLRYVPFTKSEQFSIAADTMTYQSTLVNIVEVGTRWKTFMGKYGTNEYSKYDNSYDPNRMIKFGDLNAPNLAGNWER
;
A
#
# COMPACT_ATOMS: atom_id res chain seq x y z
N MET A 1 -25.19 5.98 -60.32
CA MET A 1 -25.52 6.68 -59.08
C MET A 1 -25.84 5.70 -57.92
N LYS A 2 -26.74 4.68 -58.11
CA LYS A 2 -27.07 3.72 -57.03
C LYS A 2 -25.86 2.95 -56.45
N ASN A 3 -24.95 2.48 -57.30
CA ASN A 3 -23.76 1.72 -56.83
C ASN A 3 -22.77 2.58 -56.04
N ILE A 4 -22.61 3.86 -56.41
CA ILE A 4 -21.74 4.78 -55.66
C ILE A 4 -22.33 5.08 -54.27
N LEU A 5 -23.65 5.26 -54.19
CA LEU A 5 -24.33 5.46 -52.91
C LEU A 5 -24.23 4.24 -52.01
N SER A 6 -24.33 3.02 -52.56
CA SER A 6 -24.17 1.76 -51.79
C SER A 6 -22.76 1.60 -51.26
N ILE A 7 -21.73 1.93 -52.05
CA ILE A 7 -20.33 1.88 -51.61
C ILE A 7 -20.08 2.91 -50.49
N LEU A 8 -20.61 4.12 -50.63
CA LEU A 8 -20.50 5.17 -49.62
C LEU A 8 -21.14 4.75 -48.28
N LEU A 9 -22.35 4.17 -48.33
CA LEU A 9 -23.05 3.64 -47.16
C LEU A 9 -22.25 2.53 -46.48
N LEU A 10 -21.63 1.64 -47.25
CA LEU A 10 -20.80 0.56 -46.72
C LEU A 10 -19.54 1.10 -46.02
N LEU A 11 -18.90 2.12 -46.56
CA LEU A 11 -17.76 2.80 -45.93
C LEU A 11 -18.18 3.51 -44.64
N ILE A 12 -19.32 4.19 -44.61
CA ILE A 12 -19.86 4.82 -43.39
C ILE A 12 -20.18 3.76 -42.34
N ALA A 13 -20.81 2.66 -42.71
CA ALA A 13 -21.09 1.55 -41.79
C ALA A 13 -19.80 0.95 -41.19
N GLY A 14 -18.78 0.75 -42.01
CA GLY A 14 -17.46 0.28 -41.54
C GLY A 14 -16.79 1.26 -40.55
N LEU A 15 -16.87 2.57 -40.85
CA LEU A 15 -16.37 3.61 -39.97
C LEU A 15 -17.11 3.61 -38.62
N LEU A 16 -18.44 3.50 -38.64
CA LEU A 16 -19.24 3.45 -37.39
C LEU A 16 -18.91 2.22 -36.55
N VAL A 17 -18.74 1.06 -37.15
CA VAL A 17 -18.31 -0.17 -36.44
C VAL A 17 -16.92 0.02 -35.80
N TYR A 18 -15.99 0.63 -36.54
CA TYR A 18 -14.65 0.91 -35.99
C TYR A 18 -14.71 1.86 -34.79
N VAL A 19 -15.43 2.97 -34.90
CA VAL A 19 -15.61 3.94 -33.80
C VAL A 19 -16.29 3.28 -32.60
N LEU A 20 -17.29 2.45 -32.83
CA LEU A 20 -17.97 1.71 -31.76
C LEU A 20 -17.04 0.72 -31.05
N TYR A 21 -16.22 0.02 -31.80
CA TYR A 21 -15.22 -0.90 -31.25
C TYR A 21 -14.19 -0.20 -30.35
N GLU A 22 -13.62 0.93 -30.80
CA GLU A 22 -12.65 1.70 -29.99
C GLU A 22 -13.30 2.28 -28.73
N ASN A 23 -14.54 2.75 -28.78
CA ASN A 23 -15.26 3.25 -27.62
C ASN A 23 -15.55 2.18 -26.54
N ILE A 24 -15.60 0.90 -26.91
CA ILE A 24 -15.79 -0.20 -25.97
C ILE A 24 -14.45 -0.72 -25.46
N LYS A 25 -13.45 -0.79 -26.31
CA LYS A 25 -12.14 -1.38 -25.99
C LYS A 25 -11.35 -0.53 -24.97
N GLU A 26 -11.37 0.78 -25.13
CA GLU A 26 -10.57 1.68 -24.29
C GLU A 26 -10.97 1.63 -22.80
N PRO A 27 -12.26 1.75 -22.42
CA PRO A 27 -12.66 1.66 -21.02
C PRO A 27 -12.38 0.29 -20.40
N ILE A 28 -12.53 -0.81 -21.16
CA ILE A 28 -12.22 -2.15 -20.70
C ILE A 28 -10.72 -2.26 -20.41
N ALA A 29 -9.86 -1.81 -21.32
CA ALA A 29 -8.42 -1.82 -21.15
C ALA A 29 -7.98 -0.95 -19.96
N PHE A 30 -8.60 0.22 -19.77
CA PHE A 30 -8.35 1.07 -18.62
C PHE A 30 -8.71 0.38 -17.30
N GLN A 31 -9.88 -0.24 -17.18
CA GLN A 31 -10.31 -0.91 -15.95
C GLN A 31 -9.42 -2.11 -15.61
N ALA A 32 -9.04 -2.90 -16.62
CA ALA A 32 -8.14 -4.03 -16.45
C ALA A 32 -6.77 -3.57 -15.93
N GLU A 33 -6.18 -2.56 -16.56
CA GLU A 33 -4.86 -2.02 -16.18
C GLU A 33 -4.92 -1.32 -14.82
N LYS A 34 -5.99 -0.58 -14.52
CA LYS A 34 -6.23 0.06 -13.23
C LYS A 34 -6.24 -0.97 -12.11
N SER A 35 -6.98 -2.06 -12.27
CA SER A 35 -7.07 -3.12 -11.27
C SER A 35 -5.73 -3.84 -11.09
N TYR A 36 -5.06 -4.18 -12.17
CA TYR A 36 -3.75 -4.84 -12.14
C TYR A 36 -2.70 -3.99 -11.40
N ARG A 37 -2.56 -2.72 -11.77
CA ARG A 37 -1.59 -1.82 -11.15
C ARG A 37 -1.94 -1.47 -9.71
N LYS A 38 -3.25 -1.25 -9.42
CA LYS A 38 -3.73 -1.05 -8.05
C LYS A 38 -3.28 -2.20 -7.15
N ASN A 39 -3.56 -3.44 -7.54
CA ASN A 39 -3.25 -4.60 -6.71
C ASN A 39 -1.74 -4.70 -6.42
N ALA A 40 -0.89 -4.53 -7.43
CA ALA A 40 0.56 -4.56 -7.23
C ALA A 40 1.07 -3.44 -6.29
N VAL A 41 0.45 -2.25 -6.33
CA VAL A 41 0.78 -1.15 -5.42
C VAL A 41 0.26 -1.44 -4.01
N VAL A 42 -0.94 -2.00 -3.87
CA VAL A 42 -1.52 -2.41 -2.59
C VAL A 42 -0.66 -3.47 -1.93
N ASP A 43 -0.28 -4.54 -2.64
CA ASP A 43 0.60 -5.59 -2.12
C ASP A 43 1.92 -5.00 -1.58
N LYS A 44 2.46 -4.01 -2.29
CA LYS A 44 3.68 -3.32 -1.85
C LYS A 44 3.44 -2.48 -0.59
N LEU A 45 2.32 -1.76 -0.51
CA LEU A 45 1.93 -0.98 0.67
C LEU A 45 1.67 -1.87 1.89
N GLU A 46 1.09 -3.05 1.71
CA GLU A 46 0.90 -4.03 2.78
C GLU A 46 2.24 -4.57 3.31
N ASN A 47 3.19 -4.80 2.42
CA ASN A 47 4.56 -5.15 2.80
C ASN A 47 5.23 -4.03 3.60
N ILE A 48 5.07 -2.76 3.18
CA ILE A 48 5.60 -1.61 3.92
C ILE A 48 4.90 -1.49 5.29
N ARG A 49 3.58 -1.70 5.36
CA ARG A 49 2.83 -1.70 6.62
C ARG A 49 3.37 -2.75 7.59
N SER A 50 3.59 -3.97 7.10
CA SER A 50 4.18 -5.05 7.91
C SER A 50 5.58 -4.70 8.41
N ALA A 51 6.40 -4.07 7.57
CA ALA A 51 7.74 -3.60 7.96
C ALA A 51 7.67 -2.49 9.02
N GLN A 52 6.74 -1.54 8.90
CA GLN A 52 6.51 -0.49 9.89
C GLN A 52 6.02 -1.03 11.23
N GLU A 53 5.18 -2.06 11.23
CA GLU A 53 4.75 -2.74 12.45
C GLU A 53 5.92 -3.44 13.17
N VAL A 54 6.79 -4.13 12.42
CA VAL A 54 8.00 -4.75 12.98
C VAL A 54 8.95 -3.68 13.53
N TYR A 55 9.16 -2.59 12.80
CA TYR A 55 9.97 -1.46 13.26
C TYR A 55 9.44 -0.92 14.59
N ARG A 56 8.13 -0.72 14.70
CA ARG A 56 7.48 -0.26 15.93
C ARG A 56 7.65 -1.24 17.11
N LEU A 57 7.66 -2.55 16.86
CA LEU A 57 7.91 -3.55 17.90
C LEU A 57 9.35 -3.48 18.45
N VAL A 58 10.29 -2.99 17.65
CA VAL A 58 11.69 -2.83 18.05
C VAL A 58 11.92 -1.50 18.77
N THR A 59 11.43 -0.40 18.20
CA THR A 59 11.76 0.97 18.63
C THR A 59 10.70 1.65 19.49
N GLY A 60 9.45 1.17 19.41
CA GLY A 60 8.28 1.82 19.99
C GLY A 60 7.62 2.87 19.08
N GLU A 61 8.24 3.25 17.97
CA GLU A 61 7.82 4.32 17.07
C GLU A 61 7.69 3.81 15.63
N PHE A 62 7.19 4.65 14.70
CA PHE A 62 7.22 4.36 13.27
C PHE A 62 8.45 4.99 12.60
N ALA A 63 8.97 4.32 11.59
CA ALA A 63 10.12 4.83 10.84
C ALA A 63 9.76 6.06 10.00
N PRO A 64 10.52 7.16 10.09
CA PRO A 64 10.26 8.37 9.33
C PRO A 64 10.73 8.29 7.87
N ASN A 65 11.57 7.32 7.54
CA ASN A 65 12.10 7.10 6.19
C ASN A 65 12.49 5.64 5.96
N PHE A 66 12.69 5.26 4.70
CA PHE A 66 13.04 3.89 4.32
C PHE A 66 14.45 3.47 4.72
N ASP A 67 15.40 4.40 4.85
CA ASP A 67 16.78 4.06 5.22
C ASP A 67 16.84 3.60 6.68
N THR A 68 16.22 4.36 7.58
CA THR A 68 16.09 4.01 9.00
C THR A 68 15.29 2.72 9.18
N LEU A 69 14.17 2.57 8.44
CA LEU A 69 13.36 1.34 8.43
C LEU A 69 14.20 0.11 8.10
N ASN A 70 14.93 0.17 6.97
CA ASN A 70 15.76 -0.94 6.51
C ASN A 70 16.92 -1.24 7.47
N GLN A 71 17.56 -0.22 8.01
CA GLN A 71 18.66 -0.37 8.96
C GLN A 71 18.20 -1.16 10.20
N VAL A 72 17.18 -0.67 10.89
CA VAL A 72 16.68 -1.29 12.14
C VAL A 72 16.19 -2.72 11.90
N ILE A 73 15.45 -2.97 10.82
CA ILE A 73 14.97 -4.33 10.50
C ILE A 73 16.14 -5.29 10.29
N ARG A 74 17.26 -4.84 9.72
CA ARG A 74 18.43 -5.69 9.45
C ARG A 74 19.33 -5.94 10.66
N THR A 75 19.42 -4.97 11.57
CA THR A 75 20.42 -4.98 12.65
C THR A 75 19.83 -5.33 14.01
N ASP A 76 18.55 -5.05 14.24
CA ASP A 76 17.98 -5.09 15.57
C ASP A 76 17.07 -6.31 15.79
N SER A 77 16.68 -6.51 17.04
CA SER A 77 15.85 -7.63 17.47
C SER A 77 14.65 -7.17 18.29
N ILE A 78 13.54 -7.87 18.14
CA ILE A 78 12.32 -7.67 18.93
C ILE A 78 12.56 -8.30 20.31
N LYS A 79 12.33 -7.52 21.36
CA LYS A 79 12.32 -8.02 22.75
C LYS A 79 10.96 -8.67 23.03
N ILE A 80 10.97 -9.95 23.37
CA ILE A 80 9.78 -10.70 23.77
C ILE A 80 9.89 -11.00 25.25
N VAL A 81 8.91 -10.55 26.04
CA VAL A 81 8.81 -10.84 27.47
C VAL A 81 7.73 -11.89 27.65
N THR A 82 8.10 -13.08 28.12
CA THR A 82 7.17 -14.14 28.50
C THR A 82 7.06 -14.19 30.02
N ILE A 83 5.85 -14.03 30.55
CA ILE A 83 5.56 -14.07 31.98
C ILE A 83 5.00 -15.44 32.29
N PHE A 84 5.55 -16.10 33.31
CA PHE A 84 5.08 -17.34 33.89
C PHE A 84 4.64 -17.08 35.35
N GLY A 85 3.52 -17.70 35.72
CA GLY A 85 2.91 -17.51 37.05
C GLY A 85 2.18 -16.15 37.16
N ASP A 86 1.44 -15.99 38.24
CA ASP A 86 0.74 -14.74 38.59
C ASP A 86 1.31 -14.25 39.95
N LYS A 87 1.79 -13.01 39.96
CA LYS A 87 2.37 -12.38 41.15
C LYS A 87 1.30 -12.06 42.20
N ASP A 88 0.08 -11.89 41.80
CA ASP A 88 -1.03 -11.46 42.66
C ASP A 88 -1.93 -12.64 43.08
N ASP A 89 -1.72 -13.86 42.56
CA ASP A 89 -2.43 -15.07 42.95
C ASP A 89 -1.66 -15.87 44.01
N ALA A 90 -2.11 -15.77 45.25
CA ALA A 90 -1.55 -16.52 46.40
C ALA A 90 -1.68 -18.06 46.29
N ASN A 91 -2.53 -18.57 45.38
CA ASN A 91 -2.73 -19.99 45.10
C ASN A 91 -2.00 -20.48 43.85
N SER A 92 -1.25 -19.60 43.18
CA SER A 92 -0.44 -20.01 42.03
C SER A 92 0.58 -21.04 42.40
N THR A 93 0.57 -22.17 41.72
CA THR A 93 1.60 -23.24 41.88
C THR A 93 2.86 -22.97 41.08
N GLU A 94 2.84 -21.97 40.20
CA GLU A 94 4.00 -21.57 39.41
C GLU A 94 4.65 -20.33 40.02
N GLU A 95 5.97 -20.38 40.19
CA GLU A 95 6.74 -19.22 40.62
C GLU A 95 6.73 -18.13 39.55
N PHE A 96 6.40 -16.89 39.96
CA PHE A 96 6.44 -15.74 39.03
C PHE A 96 7.85 -15.56 38.50
N ARG A 97 7.97 -15.60 37.17
CA ARG A 97 9.22 -15.33 36.45
C ARG A 97 8.99 -14.66 35.12
N GLU A 98 9.84 -13.72 34.81
CA GLU A 98 9.92 -13.11 33.51
C GLU A 98 11.07 -13.71 32.70
N VAL A 99 10.78 -14.21 31.50
CA VAL A 99 11.80 -14.70 30.58
C VAL A 99 11.86 -13.75 29.39
N ILE A 100 13.02 -13.11 29.24
CA ILE A 100 13.26 -12.20 28.10
C ILE A 100 13.98 -12.99 27.02
N THR A 101 13.37 -13.01 25.82
CA THR A 101 13.96 -13.57 24.61
C THR A 101 14.06 -12.51 23.52
N TYR A 102 15.04 -12.65 22.64
CA TYR A 102 15.21 -11.74 21.51
C TYR A 102 15.02 -12.52 20.22
N LYS A 103 14.22 -11.97 19.31
CA LYS A 103 14.01 -12.53 17.98
C LYS A 103 14.42 -11.50 16.94
N SER A 104 15.23 -11.90 15.95
CA SER A 104 15.62 -11.02 14.84
C SER A 104 14.40 -10.34 14.21
N ALA A 105 14.46 -9.02 14.04
CA ALA A 105 13.41 -8.26 13.38
C ALA A 105 13.26 -8.69 11.92
N LEU A 106 14.38 -8.96 11.23
CA LEU A 106 14.38 -9.46 9.87
C LEU A 106 13.67 -10.81 9.74
N ASP A 107 14.02 -11.78 10.60
CA ASP A 107 13.38 -13.11 10.56
C ASP A 107 11.89 -13.04 10.89
N SER A 108 11.51 -12.14 11.79
CA SER A 108 10.12 -11.92 12.17
C SER A 108 9.33 -11.32 11.01
N LEU A 109 9.90 -10.40 10.25
CA LEU A 109 9.30 -9.82 9.06
C LEU A 109 9.19 -10.85 7.94
N MET A 110 10.29 -11.55 7.61
CA MET A 110 10.33 -12.52 6.53
C MET A 110 9.40 -13.72 6.76
N SER A 111 9.15 -14.09 8.00
CA SER A 111 8.19 -15.14 8.33
C SER A 111 6.72 -14.73 8.14
N ARG A 112 6.41 -13.43 8.18
CA ARG A 112 5.06 -12.89 7.94
C ARG A 112 4.82 -12.60 6.46
N ALA A 113 5.76 -11.91 5.83
CA ALA A 113 5.69 -11.47 4.45
C ALA A 113 7.08 -11.52 3.82
N PRO A 114 7.40 -12.58 3.06
CA PRO A 114 8.67 -12.64 2.33
C PRO A 114 8.77 -11.49 1.33
N MET A 115 9.75 -10.61 1.50
CA MET A 115 9.90 -9.41 0.68
C MET A 115 11.37 -9.03 0.49
N ASN A 116 11.64 -8.25 -0.56
CA ASN A 116 12.94 -7.62 -0.74
C ASN A 116 12.92 -6.20 -0.17
N LEU A 117 13.63 -5.99 0.94
CA LEU A 117 13.71 -4.70 1.64
C LEU A 117 14.31 -3.58 0.76
N ASP A 118 15.29 -3.88 -0.09
CA ASP A 118 15.96 -2.87 -0.92
C ASP A 118 15.01 -2.28 -1.97
N SER A 119 14.06 -3.09 -2.45
CA SER A 119 13.05 -2.66 -3.42
C SER A 119 11.77 -2.11 -2.77
N LEU A 120 11.67 -2.15 -1.43
CA LEU A 120 10.44 -1.80 -0.72
C LEU A 120 10.02 -0.36 -0.94
N ARG A 121 10.99 0.55 -1.03
CA ARG A 121 10.77 1.98 -1.25
C ARG A 121 10.19 2.35 -2.61
N TYR A 122 10.41 1.53 -3.64
CA TYR A 122 10.08 1.89 -5.02
C TYR A 122 8.65 1.52 -5.40
N VAL A 123 7.98 2.50 -6.03
CA VAL A 123 6.61 2.33 -6.55
C VAL A 123 6.64 1.42 -7.78
N PRO A 124 5.83 0.36 -7.84
CA PRO A 124 5.72 -0.50 -9.02
C PRO A 124 5.37 0.29 -10.29
N PHE A 125 5.82 -0.22 -11.45
CA PHE A 125 5.62 0.37 -12.79
C PHE A 125 6.27 1.74 -13.00
N THR A 126 7.18 2.14 -12.13
CA THR A 126 7.98 3.36 -12.26
C THR A 126 9.47 3.01 -12.40
N LYS A 127 10.28 3.98 -12.86
CA LYS A 127 11.74 3.76 -12.98
C LYS A 127 12.47 3.87 -11.63
N SER A 128 12.09 4.86 -10.82
CA SER A 128 12.80 5.19 -9.57
C SER A 128 11.94 5.99 -8.57
N GLU A 129 10.66 6.16 -8.86
CA GLU A 129 9.77 6.87 -7.95
C GLU A 129 9.60 6.08 -6.64
N GLN A 130 9.63 6.80 -5.53
CA GLN A 130 9.50 6.21 -4.21
C GLN A 130 8.13 6.54 -3.60
N PHE A 131 7.68 5.66 -2.72
CA PHE A 131 6.54 5.97 -1.86
C PHE A 131 6.88 7.16 -0.95
N SER A 132 5.90 8.04 -0.74
CA SER A 132 6.00 9.02 0.33
C SER A 132 5.82 8.32 1.67
N ILE A 133 6.62 8.68 2.66
CA ILE A 133 6.56 8.17 4.01
C ILE A 133 6.68 9.35 4.96
N ALA A 134 5.81 9.40 5.96
CA ALA A 134 5.86 10.37 7.04
C ALA A 134 5.41 9.70 8.33
N ALA A 135 6.16 9.89 9.40
CA ALA A 135 5.81 9.41 10.74
C ALA A 135 5.94 10.58 11.73
N ASP A 136 5.02 10.64 12.67
CA ASP A 136 4.93 11.68 13.69
C ASP A 136 4.26 11.14 14.95
N THR A 137 4.09 11.99 15.94
CA THR A 137 3.32 11.73 17.16
C THR A 137 2.16 12.71 17.25
N MET A 138 1.01 12.24 17.73
CA MET A 138 -0.14 13.08 18.00
C MET A 138 -0.73 12.81 19.38
N THR A 139 -1.39 13.80 19.95
CA THR A 139 -2.18 13.58 21.17
C THR A 139 -3.58 13.11 20.79
N TYR A 140 -3.92 11.90 21.18
CA TYR A 140 -5.24 11.32 21.00
C TYR A 140 -5.82 10.88 22.34
N GLN A 141 -7.01 11.40 22.71
CA GLN A 141 -7.66 11.14 24.00
C GLN A 141 -6.70 11.31 25.21
N SER A 142 -5.95 12.42 25.21
CA SER A 142 -4.96 12.78 26.24
C SER A 142 -3.73 11.85 26.33
N THR A 143 -3.55 10.94 25.38
CA THR A 143 -2.37 10.07 25.29
C THR A 143 -1.58 10.38 24.03
N LEU A 144 -0.23 10.42 24.16
CA LEU A 144 0.65 10.57 23.00
C LEU A 144 0.71 9.24 22.24
N VAL A 145 0.38 9.27 20.97
CA VAL A 145 0.37 8.08 20.09
C VAL A 145 1.20 8.33 18.85
N ASN A 146 1.90 7.30 18.40
CA ASN A 146 2.67 7.34 17.16
C ASN A 146 1.75 7.09 15.96
N ILE A 147 1.94 7.88 14.92
CA ILE A 147 1.18 7.83 13.67
C ILE A 147 2.13 7.74 12.48
N VAL A 148 1.65 7.17 11.40
CA VAL A 148 2.39 7.04 10.14
C VAL A 148 1.44 7.13 8.96
N GLU A 149 1.92 7.70 7.87
CA GLU A 149 1.24 7.70 6.58
C GLU A 149 2.23 7.30 5.49
N VAL A 150 1.88 6.31 4.69
CA VAL A 150 2.69 5.89 3.54
C VAL A 150 1.80 5.73 2.32
N GLY A 151 2.20 6.29 1.19
CA GLY A 151 1.38 6.21 -0.01
C GLY A 151 2.04 6.76 -1.27
N THR A 152 1.30 6.72 -2.36
CA THR A 152 1.66 7.32 -3.65
C THR A 152 0.42 7.78 -4.40
N ARG A 153 0.58 8.68 -5.37
CA ARG A 153 -0.54 9.14 -6.20
C ARG A 153 -0.81 8.17 -7.34
N TRP A 154 -2.08 8.05 -7.74
CA TRP A 154 -2.46 7.19 -8.86
C TRP A 154 -1.70 7.52 -10.14
N LYS A 155 -1.51 8.80 -10.48
CA LYS A 155 -0.77 9.21 -11.68
C LYS A 155 0.66 8.70 -11.74
N THR A 156 1.29 8.43 -10.59
CA THR A 156 2.67 7.96 -10.50
C THR A 156 2.85 6.59 -11.15
N PHE A 157 1.90 5.68 -10.95
CA PHE A 157 2.03 4.29 -11.41
C PHE A 157 1.09 3.90 -12.57
N MET A 158 0.14 4.77 -12.93
CA MET A 158 -0.83 4.46 -13.99
C MET A 158 -0.29 4.65 -15.43
N GLY A 159 0.91 5.21 -15.59
CA GLY A 159 1.52 5.42 -16.91
C GLY A 159 0.63 6.30 -17.80
N LYS A 160 0.30 5.83 -19.01
CA LYS A 160 -0.56 6.59 -19.94
C LYS A 160 -1.94 6.90 -19.40
N TYR A 161 -2.44 6.11 -18.48
CA TYR A 161 -3.74 6.29 -17.84
C TYR A 161 -3.71 7.25 -16.64
N GLY A 162 -2.55 7.85 -16.34
CA GLY A 162 -2.35 8.77 -15.21
C GLY A 162 -2.90 10.18 -15.41
N THR A 163 -3.85 10.40 -16.31
CA THR A 163 -4.44 11.70 -16.64
C THR A 163 -5.92 11.77 -16.25
N ASN A 164 -6.44 12.99 -16.12
CA ASN A 164 -7.86 13.21 -15.79
C ASN A 164 -8.82 12.77 -16.90
N GLU A 165 -8.35 12.56 -18.12
CA GLU A 165 -9.17 12.13 -19.26
C GLU A 165 -9.87 10.79 -18.99
N TYR A 166 -9.23 9.92 -18.22
CA TYR A 166 -9.76 8.58 -17.88
C TYR A 166 -10.79 8.58 -16.75
N SER A 167 -10.98 9.71 -16.07
CA SER A 167 -12.06 9.85 -15.06
C SER A 167 -13.45 9.74 -15.69
N LYS A 168 -13.59 9.98 -17.02
CA LYS A 168 -14.84 9.74 -17.76
C LYS A 168 -15.28 8.26 -17.74
N TYR A 169 -14.37 7.31 -17.57
CA TYR A 169 -14.66 5.87 -17.50
C TYR A 169 -14.90 5.36 -16.10
N ASP A 170 -14.55 6.15 -15.09
CA ASP A 170 -14.72 5.79 -13.69
C ASP A 170 -14.75 7.05 -12.81
N ASN A 171 -15.93 7.42 -12.34
CA ASN A 171 -16.14 8.61 -11.51
C ASN A 171 -15.38 8.58 -10.17
N SER A 172 -14.97 7.40 -9.73
CA SER A 172 -14.16 7.25 -8.51
C SER A 172 -12.66 7.43 -8.75
N TYR A 173 -12.22 7.47 -10.02
CA TYR A 173 -10.83 7.60 -10.41
C TYR A 173 -10.40 9.06 -10.44
N ASP A 174 -9.44 9.39 -9.59
CA ASP A 174 -8.73 10.67 -9.58
C ASP A 174 -7.20 10.41 -9.60
N PRO A 175 -6.49 10.79 -10.66
CA PRO A 175 -5.04 10.58 -10.76
C PRO A 175 -4.23 11.33 -9.70
N ASN A 176 -4.76 12.39 -9.09
CA ASN A 176 -4.10 13.14 -8.03
C ASN A 176 -4.36 12.59 -6.64
N ARG A 177 -5.39 11.77 -6.48
CA ARG A 177 -5.70 11.09 -5.22
C ARG A 177 -4.57 10.13 -4.83
N MET A 178 -4.27 10.06 -3.54
CA MET A 178 -3.31 9.09 -3.01
C MET A 178 -3.98 7.74 -2.75
N ILE A 179 -3.25 6.68 -3.04
CA ILE A 179 -3.45 5.36 -2.45
C ILE A 179 -2.45 5.25 -1.31
N LYS A 180 -2.94 5.02 -0.08
CA LYS A 180 -2.14 5.10 1.14
C LYS A 180 -2.70 4.23 2.24
N PHE A 181 -1.85 3.84 3.18
CA PHE A 181 -2.26 3.38 4.51
C PHE A 181 -1.81 4.35 5.59
N GLY A 182 -2.48 4.28 6.72
CA GLY A 182 -2.26 5.19 7.83
C GLY A 182 -2.83 6.58 7.61
N ASP A 183 -2.72 7.42 8.63
CA ASP A 183 -3.20 8.79 8.61
C ASP A 183 -2.41 9.62 9.65
N LEU A 184 -1.92 10.80 9.25
CA LEU A 184 -1.25 11.74 10.17
C LEU A 184 -2.22 12.48 11.09
N ASN A 185 -3.53 12.33 10.88
CA ASN A 185 -4.57 12.96 11.70
C ASN A 185 -5.35 11.96 12.57
N ALA A 186 -5.07 10.65 12.45
CA ALA A 186 -5.76 9.62 13.20
C ALA A 186 -4.85 8.41 13.46
N PRO A 187 -4.89 7.80 14.66
CA PRO A 187 -4.06 6.65 15.00
C PRO A 187 -4.63 5.35 14.39
N ASN A 188 -4.54 5.21 13.09
CA ASN A 188 -4.92 3.98 12.38
C ASN A 188 -3.88 3.60 11.32
N LEU A 189 -3.85 2.33 10.95
CA LEU A 189 -3.02 1.77 9.89
C LEU A 189 -3.84 1.22 8.73
N ALA A 190 -5.14 1.53 8.67
CA ALA A 190 -6.01 1.06 7.60
C ALA A 190 -5.61 1.64 6.25
N GLY A 191 -5.69 0.81 5.22
CA GLY A 191 -5.52 1.24 3.84
C GLY A 191 -6.81 1.89 3.30
N ASN A 192 -6.68 2.95 2.52
CA ASN A 192 -7.85 3.58 1.90
C ASN A 192 -8.44 2.76 0.73
N TRP A 193 -7.85 1.62 0.43
CA TRP A 193 -8.36 0.61 -0.50
C TRP A 193 -9.25 -0.46 0.16
N GLU A 194 -9.28 -0.51 1.49
CA GLU A 194 -10.04 -1.47 2.30
C GLU A 194 -11.51 -1.02 2.51
N ARG A 195 -11.90 0.14 1.97
CA ARG A 195 -13.24 0.76 2.11
C ARG A 195 -14.08 0.55 0.87
#